data_f4bbe14dec045819641622cd3b9fcfc8
#
_entry.id   f4bbe14dec045819641622cd3b9fcfc8
#
_cell.length_a   1.000
_cell.length_b   1.000
_cell.length_c   1.000
_cell.angle_alpha   90.00
_cell.angle_beta   90.00
_cell.angle_gamma   90.00
#
_symmetry.space_group_name_H-M   'P 1'
#
loop_
_entity.id
_entity.type
_entity.pdbx_description
1 polymer ?
#
loop_
_entity_poly.entity_id
_entity_poly.type
_entity_poly.pdbx_seq_one_letter_code
_entity_poly.pdbx_strand_id
1 'polypeptide(L)'
;MDLQEKALKYGIYLGRRYKDNEKELFINEIGSEFQKLGYDVQARYTKLKRFKGLNLYVGDLVNAKNIVVAHYDTPINSFDKNMVFYPFNIEGTERNQQEVSKRVVLYIALAAFVLMFLIFKFSG
;
A
#
# COMPACT_ATOMS: atom_id res chain seq x y z
N MET A 1 -23.75 5.14 8.91
CA MET A 1 -22.66 4.13 9.11
C MET A 1 -21.81 4.61 10.27
N ASP A 2 -21.75 3.81 11.30
CA ASP A 2 -20.97 4.07 12.52
C ASP A 2 -19.45 3.99 12.22
N LEU A 3 -18.64 4.55 13.13
CA LEU A 3 -17.17 4.54 13.02
C LEU A 3 -16.61 3.11 12.95
N GLN A 4 -17.19 2.18 13.73
CA GLN A 4 -16.80 0.77 13.70
C GLN A 4 -17.10 0.13 12.35
N GLU A 5 -18.28 0.37 11.78
CA GLU A 5 -18.64 -0.12 10.45
C GLU A 5 -17.71 0.41 9.36
N LYS A 6 -17.33 1.69 9.44
CA LYS A 6 -16.34 2.29 8.54
C LYS A 6 -14.98 1.65 8.69
N ALA A 7 -14.52 1.42 9.91
CA ALA A 7 -13.25 0.77 10.18
C ALA A 7 -13.21 -0.66 9.63
N LEU A 8 -14.28 -1.43 9.79
CA LEU A 8 -14.41 -2.78 9.23
C LEU A 8 -14.44 -2.73 7.69
N LYS A 9 -15.27 -1.86 7.11
CA LYS A 9 -15.41 -1.74 5.65
C LYS A 9 -14.08 -1.37 4.99
N TYR A 10 -13.43 -0.30 5.43
CA TYR A 10 -12.24 0.23 4.78
C TYR A 10 -10.93 -0.40 5.27
N GLY A 11 -10.90 -0.90 6.49
CA GLY A 11 -9.72 -1.54 7.06
C GLY A 11 -9.62 -3.04 6.76
N ILE A 12 -10.74 -3.75 6.67
CA ILE A 12 -10.78 -5.20 6.48
C ILE A 12 -11.30 -5.57 5.10
N TYR A 13 -12.56 -5.24 4.78
CA TYR A 13 -13.16 -5.65 3.50
C TYR A 13 -12.49 -5.01 2.29
N LEU A 14 -12.16 -3.73 2.36
CA LEU A 14 -11.43 -2.98 1.34
C LEU A 14 -9.96 -2.75 1.75
N GLY A 15 -9.46 -3.53 2.70
CA GLY A 15 -8.11 -3.39 3.24
C GLY A 15 -7.01 -3.71 2.23
N ARG A 16 -7.28 -4.63 1.30
CA ARG A 16 -6.37 -4.99 0.23
C ARG A 16 -6.55 -4.05 -0.96
N ARG A 17 -5.52 -3.31 -1.32
CA ARG A 17 -5.52 -2.30 -2.39
C ARG A 17 -4.23 -2.34 -3.21
N TYR A 18 -3.86 -3.53 -3.63
CA TYR A 18 -2.64 -3.76 -4.41
C TYR A 18 -2.92 -3.79 -5.92
N LYS A 19 -3.93 -4.54 -6.34
CA LYS A 19 -4.32 -4.66 -7.75
C LYS A 19 -5.15 -3.45 -8.19
N ASP A 20 -5.12 -3.14 -9.49
CA ASP A 20 -5.86 -1.99 -10.03
C ASP A 20 -7.37 -2.08 -9.74
N ASN A 21 -7.98 -3.25 -9.90
CA ASN A 21 -9.39 -3.45 -9.58
C ASN A 21 -9.73 -3.26 -8.09
N GLU A 22 -8.83 -3.62 -7.19
CA GLU A 22 -8.99 -3.40 -5.75
C GLU A 22 -8.92 -1.91 -5.40
N LYS A 23 -8.00 -1.18 -6.08
CA LYS A 23 -7.86 0.26 -5.96
C LYS A 23 -9.08 0.99 -6.51
N GLU A 24 -9.57 0.59 -7.68
CA GLU A 24 -10.77 1.15 -8.28
C GLU A 24 -11.99 0.97 -7.39
N LEU A 25 -12.18 -0.23 -6.84
CA LEU A 25 -13.27 -0.51 -5.91
C LEU A 25 -13.21 0.41 -4.70
N PHE A 26 -12.04 0.54 -4.07
CA PHE A 26 -11.84 1.41 -2.91
C PHE A 26 -12.12 2.88 -3.24
N ILE A 27 -11.59 3.38 -4.36
CA ILE A 27 -11.76 4.77 -4.80
C ILE A 27 -13.23 5.09 -5.10
N ASN A 28 -13.95 4.16 -5.75
CA ASN A 28 -15.36 4.33 -6.05
C ASN A 28 -16.21 4.37 -4.78
N GLU A 29 -15.91 3.51 -3.80
CA GLU A 29 -16.62 3.48 -2.53
C GLU A 29 -16.39 4.75 -1.70
N ILE A 30 -15.13 5.16 -1.54
CA ILE A 30 -14.77 6.40 -0.83
C ILE A 30 -15.32 7.62 -1.58
N GLY A 31 -15.19 7.67 -2.89
CA GLY A 31 -15.73 8.76 -3.70
C GLY A 31 -17.24 8.92 -3.53
N SER A 32 -17.97 7.81 -3.51
CA SER A 32 -19.43 7.81 -3.26
C SER A 32 -19.76 8.37 -1.87
N GLU A 33 -18.98 8.07 -0.84
CA GLU A 33 -19.20 8.64 0.50
C GLU A 33 -19.02 10.17 0.50
N PHE A 34 -17.98 10.67 -0.16
CA PHE A 34 -17.77 12.12 -0.27
C PHE A 34 -18.85 12.81 -1.10
N GLN A 35 -19.33 12.18 -2.18
CA GLN A 35 -20.45 12.71 -2.97
C GLN A 35 -21.74 12.82 -2.14
N LYS A 36 -22.04 11.82 -1.31
CA LYS A 36 -23.19 11.87 -0.39
C LYS A 36 -23.07 13.02 0.63
N LEU A 37 -21.86 13.45 0.96
CA LEU A 37 -21.61 14.62 1.79
C LEU A 37 -21.64 15.95 1.04
N GLY A 38 -21.92 15.93 -0.28
CA GLY A 38 -22.04 17.13 -1.11
C GLY A 38 -20.73 17.64 -1.71
N TYR A 39 -19.64 16.88 -1.63
CA TYR A 39 -18.38 17.28 -2.23
C TYR A 39 -18.34 16.93 -3.73
N ASP A 40 -17.69 17.79 -4.52
CA ASP A 40 -17.25 17.42 -5.86
C ASP A 40 -16.12 16.39 -5.79
N VAL A 41 -16.24 15.33 -6.58
CA VAL A 41 -15.32 14.19 -6.52
C VAL A 41 -14.88 13.81 -7.92
N GLN A 42 -13.57 13.76 -8.14
CA GLN A 42 -12.97 13.39 -9.41
C GLN A 42 -11.91 12.32 -9.23
N ALA A 43 -12.11 11.17 -9.86
CA ALA A 43 -11.09 10.12 -9.93
C ALA A 43 -10.28 10.28 -11.23
N ARG A 44 -8.95 10.36 -11.12
CA ARG A 44 -8.06 10.54 -12.28
C ARG A 44 -6.94 9.53 -12.28
N TYR A 45 -6.70 8.92 -13.43
CA TYR A 45 -5.50 8.13 -13.66
C TYR A 45 -4.31 9.03 -13.98
N THR A 46 -3.21 8.81 -13.26
CA THR A 46 -1.92 9.42 -13.57
C THR A 46 -0.99 8.33 -14.08
N LYS A 47 -0.46 8.51 -15.28
CA LYS A 47 0.52 7.58 -15.86
C LYS A 47 1.89 8.24 -15.82
N LEU A 48 2.81 7.68 -15.06
CA LEU A 48 4.20 8.11 -15.01
C LEU A 48 5.09 6.95 -15.50
N LYS A 49 5.56 7.01 -16.75
CA LYS A 49 6.37 5.95 -17.37
C LYS A 49 5.67 4.58 -17.30
N ARG A 50 6.16 3.70 -16.41
CA ARG A 50 5.63 2.34 -16.19
C ARG A 50 4.60 2.26 -15.05
N PHE A 51 4.42 3.34 -14.31
CA PHE A 51 3.49 3.37 -13.18
C PHE A 51 2.17 4.02 -13.58
N LYS A 52 1.08 3.37 -13.24
CA LYS A 52 -0.28 3.88 -13.37
C LYS A 52 -0.83 4.06 -11.96
N GLY A 53 -1.08 5.30 -11.55
CA GLY A 53 -1.70 5.63 -10.28
C GLY A 53 -3.12 6.10 -10.48
N LEU A 54 -4.03 5.72 -9.62
CA LEU A 54 -5.38 6.26 -9.55
C LEU A 54 -5.45 7.19 -8.35
N ASN A 55 -5.83 8.45 -8.57
CA ASN A 55 -5.95 9.46 -7.53
C ASN A 55 -7.40 9.91 -7.41
N LEU A 56 -7.86 10.13 -6.18
CA LEU A 56 -9.15 10.73 -5.89
C LEU A 56 -8.94 12.17 -5.43
N TYR A 57 -9.60 13.08 -6.10
CA TYR A 57 -9.64 14.50 -5.76
C TYR A 57 -11.03 14.83 -5.22
N VAL A 58 -11.08 15.50 -4.07
CA VAL A 58 -12.32 15.82 -3.38
C VAL A 58 -12.35 17.31 -3.05
N GLY A 59 -13.40 18.00 -3.49
CA GLY A 59 -13.61 19.42 -3.27
C GLY A 59 -12.86 20.31 -4.27
N ASP A 60 -12.85 21.61 -4.01
CA ASP A 60 -12.21 22.60 -4.88
C ASP A 60 -10.72 22.78 -4.50
N LEU A 61 -9.85 22.12 -5.26
CA LEU A 61 -8.40 22.19 -5.04
C LEU A 61 -7.79 23.54 -5.44
N VAL A 62 -8.45 24.31 -6.30
CA VAL A 62 -7.92 25.59 -6.82
C VAL A 62 -8.01 26.68 -5.76
N ASN A 63 -9.14 26.70 -5.04
CA ASN A 63 -9.42 27.73 -4.02
C ASN A 63 -9.18 27.23 -2.58
N ALA A 64 -8.67 26.01 -2.42
CA ALA A 64 -8.46 25.41 -1.10
C ALA A 64 -7.34 26.13 -0.32
N LYS A 65 -7.63 26.57 0.89
CA LYS A 65 -6.62 27.10 1.83
C LYS A 65 -5.70 26.01 2.37
N ASN A 66 -6.22 24.79 2.53
CA ASN A 66 -5.51 23.64 3.03
C ASN A 66 -5.80 22.44 2.15
N ILE A 67 -4.79 21.66 1.83
CA ILE A 67 -4.89 20.41 1.08
C ILE A 67 -4.44 19.28 1.99
N VAL A 68 -5.27 18.26 2.16
CA VAL A 68 -4.93 17.04 2.88
C VAL A 68 -4.63 15.94 1.86
N VAL A 69 -3.48 15.31 1.99
CA VAL A 69 -3.06 14.21 1.11
C VAL A 69 -2.89 12.95 1.94
N ALA A 70 -3.44 11.85 1.46
CA ALA A 70 -3.30 10.55 2.11
C ALA A 70 -3.06 9.46 1.08
N HIS A 71 -2.16 8.52 1.40
CA HIS A 71 -2.01 7.30 0.63
C HIS A 71 -3.12 6.32 0.96
N TYR A 72 -3.65 5.64 -0.06
CA TYR A 72 -4.69 4.63 0.11
C TYR A 72 -4.27 3.24 -0.36
N ASP A 73 -3.21 3.15 -1.16
CA ASP A 73 -2.67 1.89 -1.66
C ASP A 73 -1.95 1.11 -0.55
N THR A 74 -2.08 -0.20 -0.61
CA THR A 74 -1.35 -1.10 0.28
C THR A 74 -0.04 -1.51 -0.38
N PRO A 75 1.04 -1.68 0.40
CA PRO A 75 2.30 -2.15 -0.15
C PRO A 75 2.14 -3.54 -0.78
N ILE A 76 3.01 -3.84 -1.73
CA ILE A 76 3.12 -5.15 -2.38
C ILE A 76 3.20 -6.25 -1.31
N ASN A 77 2.62 -7.41 -1.62
CA ASN A 77 2.80 -8.60 -0.79
C ASN A 77 4.27 -8.76 -0.43
N SER A 78 4.58 -8.57 0.83
CA SER A 78 5.88 -8.91 1.37
C SER A 78 6.13 -10.40 1.13
N PHE A 79 7.35 -10.80 0.79
CA PHE A 79 7.77 -12.19 0.81
C PHE A 79 7.58 -12.83 2.19
N ASP A 80 7.48 -12.01 3.22
CA ASP A 80 7.24 -12.45 4.58
C ASP A 80 5.73 -12.44 4.89
N LYS A 81 5.15 -13.65 4.93
CA LYS A 81 3.74 -13.86 5.28
C LYS A 81 3.43 -13.51 6.74
N ASN A 82 4.47 -13.34 7.57
CA ASN A 82 4.34 -13.02 8.99
C ASN A 82 4.43 -11.51 9.27
N MET A 83 4.42 -10.69 8.24
CA MET A 83 4.41 -9.25 8.39
C MET A 83 3.12 -8.79 9.07
N VAL A 84 3.24 -8.26 10.27
CA VAL A 84 2.12 -7.73 11.03
C VAL A 84 2.08 -6.22 10.89
N PHE A 85 0.93 -5.67 10.56
CA PHE A 85 0.72 -4.24 10.52
C PHE A 85 0.29 -3.74 11.91
N TYR A 86 0.99 -2.77 12.44
CA TYR A 86 0.69 -2.14 13.72
C TYR A 86 0.16 -0.71 13.48
N PRO A 87 -1.17 -0.53 13.27
CA PRO A 87 -1.74 0.80 13.12
C PRO A 87 -1.52 1.58 14.42
N PHE A 88 -1.04 2.82 14.30
CA PHE A 88 -0.81 3.74 15.42
C PHE A 88 0.28 3.34 16.43
N ASN A 89 1.05 2.29 16.17
CA ASN A 89 2.18 1.88 17.00
C ASN A 89 3.48 1.98 16.20
N ILE A 90 4.19 3.09 16.37
CA ILE A 90 5.44 3.39 15.65
C ILE A 90 6.52 2.36 16.00
N GLU A 91 6.71 2.05 17.29
CA GLU A 91 7.73 1.11 17.74
C GLU A 91 7.48 -0.32 17.22
N GLY A 92 6.19 -0.75 17.19
CA GLY A 92 5.80 -2.03 16.61
C GLY A 92 6.09 -2.11 15.12
N THR A 93 5.82 -1.01 14.40
CA THR A 93 6.10 -0.91 12.96
C THR A 93 7.60 -0.95 12.68
N GLU A 94 8.41 -0.18 13.41
CA GLU A 94 9.88 -0.17 13.27
C GLU A 94 10.50 -1.53 13.57
N ARG A 95 10.08 -2.19 14.66
CA ARG A 95 10.53 -3.54 15.01
C ARG A 95 10.23 -4.53 13.91
N ASN A 96 9.00 -4.51 13.40
CA ASN A 96 8.57 -5.39 12.31
C ASN A 96 9.38 -5.14 11.03
N GLN A 97 9.63 -3.88 10.69
CA GLN A 97 10.46 -3.51 9.53
C GLN A 97 11.91 -3.97 9.68
N GLN A 98 12.49 -3.87 10.87
CA GLN A 98 13.83 -4.38 11.15
C GLN A 98 13.91 -5.90 11.01
N GLU A 99 12.93 -6.65 11.53
CA GLU A 99 12.86 -8.10 11.40
C GLU A 99 12.73 -8.54 9.94
N VAL A 100 11.87 -7.89 9.16
CA VAL A 100 11.73 -8.15 7.71
C VAL A 100 13.05 -7.87 7.00
N SER A 101 13.70 -6.75 7.31
CA SER A 101 14.99 -6.38 6.68
C SER A 101 16.08 -7.42 6.97
N LYS A 102 16.19 -7.90 8.20
CA LYS A 102 17.15 -8.96 8.59
C LYS A 102 16.93 -10.25 7.78
N ARG A 103 15.67 -10.67 7.62
CA ARG A 103 15.32 -11.86 6.83
C ARG A 103 15.65 -11.70 5.36
N VAL A 104 15.35 -10.54 4.78
CA VAL A 104 15.70 -10.23 3.37
C VAL A 104 17.21 -10.32 3.16
N VAL A 105 18.01 -9.71 4.06
CA VAL A 105 19.48 -9.78 3.99
C VAL A 105 19.96 -11.23 4.08
N LEU A 106 19.39 -12.03 4.99
CA LEU A 106 19.72 -13.44 5.12
C LEU A 106 19.44 -14.23 3.83
N TYR A 107 18.27 -14.01 3.19
CA TYR A 107 17.94 -14.68 1.92
C TYR A 107 18.89 -14.29 0.79
N ILE A 108 19.26 -13.01 0.70
CA ILE A 108 20.23 -12.53 -0.30
C ILE A 108 21.59 -13.18 -0.06
N ALA A 109 22.06 -13.25 1.20
CA ALA A 109 23.31 -13.89 1.54
C ALA A 109 23.34 -15.39 1.20
N LEU A 110 22.25 -16.11 1.51
CA LEU A 110 22.08 -17.52 1.14
C LEU A 110 22.08 -17.72 -0.38
N ALA A 111 21.35 -16.88 -1.12
CA ALA A 111 21.33 -16.96 -2.58
C ALA A 111 22.71 -16.70 -3.19
N ALA A 112 23.43 -15.69 -2.68
CA ALA A 112 24.81 -15.40 -3.13
C ALA A 112 25.76 -16.55 -2.82
N PHE A 113 25.64 -17.20 -1.65
CA PHE A 113 26.44 -18.36 -1.27
C PHE A 113 26.19 -19.56 -2.20
N VAL A 114 24.93 -19.86 -2.49
CA VAL A 114 24.55 -20.93 -3.43
C VAL A 114 25.11 -20.64 -4.84
N LEU A 115 24.99 -19.39 -5.30
CA LEU A 115 25.49 -18.99 -6.61
C LEU A 115 27.02 -19.15 -6.70
N MET A 116 27.74 -18.74 -5.66
CA MET A 116 29.19 -18.89 -5.57
C MET A 116 29.61 -20.35 -5.56
N PHE A 117 28.89 -21.21 -4.83
CA PHE A 117 29.13 -22.65 -4.82
C PHE A 117 28.91 -23.29 -6.19
N LEU A 118 27.86 -22.89 -6.92
CA LEU A 118 27.60 -23.36 -8.27
C LEU A 118 28.70 -22.94 -9.25
N ILE A 119 29.17 -21.69 -9.19
CA ILE A 119 30.27 -21.20 -10.03
C ILE A 119 31.52 -22.01 -9.77
N PHE A 120 31.87 -22.25 -8.52
CA PHE A 120 33.04 -23.04 -8.13
C PHE A 120 32.96 -24.48 -8.67
N LYS A 121 31.76 -25.09 -8.59
CA LYS A 121 31.55 -26.48 -9.08
C LYS A 121 31.63 -26.62 -10.58
N PHE A 122 31.26 -25.60 -11.35
CA PHE A 122 31.25 -25.65 -12.82
C PHE A 122 32.48 -24.99 -13.47
N SER A 123 33.34 -24.33 -12.69
CA SER A 123 34.57 -23.69 -13.16
C SER A 123 35.84 -24.56 -12.95
N GLY A 124 35.72 -25.70 -12.30
CA GLY A 124 36.77 -26.70 -12.14
C GLY A 124 36.47 -27.94 -12.94
#